data_2980db1a2c3d89b120b7466cbec79e7e
#
_entry.id   2980db1a2c3d89b120b7466cbec79e7e
#
_cell.length_a   1.000
_cell.length_b   1.000
_cell.length_c   1.000
_cell.angle_alpha   90.00
_cell.angle_beta   90.00
_cell.angle_gamma   90.00
#
_symmetry.space_group_name_H-M   'P 1'
#
loop_
_entity.id
_entity.type
_entity.pdbx_description
1 polymer ?
#
loop_
_entity_poly.entity_id
_entity_poly.type
_entity_poly.pdbx_seq_one_letter_code
_entity_poly.pdbx_strand_id
1 'polypeptide(L)'
;MLNELFMLTKIKEGDIKAFEEIFRRYYSPLCWYATGITGEMEAAEEIVEELFYVFWKDREHLQIFQSVKSYLYKAVRNAALQFCEHKEVKERYREYVLEIGRAHV
;
A
#
# COMPACT_ATOMS: atom_id res chain seq x y z
N MET A 1 21.74 -16.64 -1.69
CA MET A 1 20.54 -15.78 -1.60
C MET A 1 20.72 -14.77 -0.47
N LEU A 2 20.60 -13.49 -0.75
CA LEU A 2 20.77 -12.47 0.29
C LEU A 2 19.56 -12.50 1.25
N ASN A 3 19.87 -12.45 2.54
CA ASN A 3 18.88 -12.34 3.60
C ASN A 3 18.19 -10.97 3.50
N GLU A 4 16.87 -10.94 3.50
CA GLU A 4 16.12 -9.68 3.37
C GLU A 4 16.34 -8.73 4.54
N LEU A 5 16.61 -9.25 5.73
CA LEU A 5 16.97 -8.39 6.86
C LEU A 5 18.32 -7.70 6.64
N PHE A 6 19.25 -8.38 6.00
CA PHE A 6 20.52 -7.77 5.60
C PHE A 6 20.27 -6.69 4.54
N MET A 7 19.41 -6.98 3.56
CA MET A 7 19.03 -5.99 2.54
C MET A 7 18.38 -4.76 3.18
N LEU A 8 17.56 -4.97 4.20
CA LEU A 8 16.94 -3.86 4.94
C LEU A 8 17.99 -2.96 5.59
N THR A 9 19.05 -3.57 6.18
CA THR A 9 20.15 -2.81 6.75
C THR A 9 20.80 -1.93 5.69
N LYS A 10 21.01 -2.48 4.49
CA LYS A 10 21.57 -1.73 3.37
C LYS A 10 20.65 -0.61 2.91
N ILE A 11 19.35 -0.86 2.88
CA ILE A 11 18.35 0.16 2.52
C ILE A 11 18.41 1.33 3.50
N LYS A 12 18.50 1.05 4.80
CA LYS A 12 18.64 2.08 5.83
C LYS A 12 19.86 2.96 5.61
N GLU A 13 20.93 2.40 5.10
CA GLU A 13 22.16 3.13 4.77
C GLU A 13 22.06 3.90 3.45
N GLY A 14 20.96 3.77 2.72
CA GLY A 14 20.76 4.46 1.47
C GLY A 14 21.15 3.68 0.22
N ASP A 15 21.31 2.37 0.32
CA ASP A 15 21.65 1.52 -0.82
C ASP A 15 20.44 1.33 -1.71
N ILE A 16 20.41 2.07 -2.81
CA ILE A 16 19.27 2.05 -3.75
C ILE A 16 19.13 0.69 -4.45
N LYS A 17 20.23 -0.01 -4.67
CA LYS A 17 20.19 -1.31 -5.34
C LYS A 17 19.50 -2.36 -4.48
N ALA A 18 19.73 -2.32 -3.17
CA ALA A 18 19.04 -3.20 -2.23
C ALA A 18 17.55 -2.89 -2.22
N PHE A 19 17.18 -1.61 -2.25
CA PHE A 19 15.78 -1.20 -2.34
C PHE A 19 15.14 -1.68 -3.63
N GLU A 20 15.81 -1.52 -4.76
CA GLU A 20 15.29 -1.98 -6.06
C GLU A 20 15.06 -3.48 -6.08
N GLU A 21 15.90 -4.25 -5.40
CA GLU A 21 15.74 -5.70 -5.32
C GLU A 21 14.46 -6.06 -4.56
N ILE A 22 14.19 -5.42 -3.43
CA ILE A 22 12.96 -5.61 -2.67
C ILE A 22 11.75 -5.16 -3.50
N PHE A 23 11.86 -4.03 -4.17
CA PHE A 23 10.81 -3.52 -5.04
C PHE A 23 10.44 -4.55 -6.13
N ARG A 24 11.44 -5.09 -6.83
CA ARG A 24 11.21 -6.08 -7.89
C ARG A 24 10.57 -7.36 -7.37
N ARG A 25 10.95 -7.79 -6.17
CA ARG A 25 10.38 -9.01 -5.58
C ARG A 25 8.92 -8.87 -5.23
N TYR A 26 8.53 -7.71 -4.72
CA TYR A 26 7.24 -7.57 -4.05
C TYR A 26 6.23 -6.72 -4.80
N TYR A 27 6.63 -5.92 -5.78
CA TYR A 27 5.71 -5.00 -6.42
C TYR A 27 4.50 -5.71 -7.03
N SER A 28 4.73 -6.65 -7.93
CA SER A 28 3.63 -7.36 -8.59
C SER A 28 2.79 -8.20 -7.65
N PRO A 29 3.38 -9.02 -6.77
CA PRO A 29 2.56 -9.76 -5.81
C PRO A 29 1.73 -8.87 -4.90
N LEU A 30 2.27 -7.73 -4.47
CA LEU A 30 1.53 -6.79 -3.63
C LEU A 30 0.38 -6.13 -4.40
N CYS A 31 0.59 -5.81 -5.67
CA CYS A 31 -0.47 -5.27 -6.51
C CYS A 31 -1.61 -6.29 -6.69
N TRP A 32 -1.29 -7.54 -6.91
CA TRP A 32 -2.29 -8.61 -6.97
C TRP A 32 -3.09 -8.71 -5.68
N TYR A 33 -2.38 -8.71 -4.56
CA TYR A 33 -2.99 -8.80 -3.24
C TYR A 33 -3.92 -7.61 -3.00
N ALA A 34 -3.45 -6.40 -3.27
CA ALA A 34 -4.23 -5.18 -3.10
C ALA A 34 -5.44 -5.14 -4.03
N THR A 35 -5.31 -5.62 -5.26
CA THR A 35 -6.42 -5.70 -6.22
C THR A 35 -7.52 -6.62 -5.69
N GLY A 36 -7.15 -7.72 -5.05
CA GLY A 36 -8.11 -8.63 -4.42
C GLY A 36 -8.93 -7.97 -3.32
N ILE A 37 -8.37 -6.98 -2.63
CA ILE A 37 -9.07 -6.26 -1.56
C ILE A 37 -9.87 -5.09 -2.12
N THR A 38 -9.26 -4.27 -2.97
CA THR A 38 -9.87 -3.03 -3.47
C THR A 38 -10.85 -3.26 -4.62
N GLY A 39 -10.65 -4.32 -5.38
CA GLY A 39 -11.40 -4.58 -6.60
C GLY A 39 -11.01 -3.69 -7.78
N GLU A 40 -9.99 -2.84 -7.62
CA GLU A 40 -9.57 -1.88 -8.64
C GLU A 40 -8.05 -1.90 -8.80
N MET A 41 -7.59 -2.30 -9.98
CA MET A 41 -6.16 -2.41 -10.26
C MET A 41 -5.43 -1.07 -10.12
N GLU A 42 -6.03 0.00 -10.62
CA GLU A 42 -5.40 1.33 -10.54
C GLU A 42 -5.20 1.78 -9.09
N ALA A 43 -6.21 1.57 -8.25
CA ALA A 43 -6.12 1.90 -6.83
C ALA A 43 -5.05 1.06 -6.15
N ALA A 44 -4.98 -0.23 -6.49
CA ALA A 44 -3.98 -1.14 -5.93
C ALA A 44 -2.56 -0.69 -6.29
N GLU A 45 -2.33 -0.32 -7.54
CA GLU A 45 -1.02 0.16 -7.98
C GLU A 45 -0.61 1.44 -7.24
N GLU A 46 -1.54 2.37 -7.08
CA GLU A 46 -1.26 3.61 -6.33
C GLU A 46 -0.91 3.32 -4.87
N ILE A 47 -1.63 2.40 -4.24
CA ILE A 47 -1.36 1.99 -2.86
C ILE A 47 0.05 1.41 -2.74
N VAL A 48 0.43 0.51 -3.64
CA VAL A 48 1.73 -0.14 -3.58
C VAL A 48 2.86 0.85 -3.89
N GLU A 49 2.67 1.73 -4.85
CA GLU A 49 3.64 2.78 -5.19
C GLU A 49 3.85 3.72 -4.01
N GLU A 50 2.78 4.15 -3.36
CA GLU A 50 2.85 5.00 -2.17
C GLU A 50 3.58 4.29 -1.03
N LEU A 51 3.31 3.01 -0.82
CA LEU A 51 4.00 2.22 0.19
C LEU A 51 5.51 2.24 -0.04
N PHE A 52 5.95 1.97 -1.27
CA PHE A 52 7.39 1.94 -1.56
C PHE A 52 8.03 3.32 -1.49
N TYR A 53 7.28 4.35 -1.87
CA TYR A 53 7.76 5.73 -1.73
C TYR A 53 8.02 6.06 -0.25
N VAL A 54 7.06 5.79 0.62
CA VAL A 54 7.19 6.04 2.06
C VAL A 54 8.29 5.15 2.66
N PHE A 55 8.36 3.90 2.23
CA PHE A 55 9.39 2.96 2.68
C PHE A 55 10.79 3.54 2.43
N TRP A 56 11.05 4.05 1.24
CA TRP A 56 12.32 4.66 0.92
C TRP A 56 12.53 5.98 1.66
N LYS A 57 11.51 6.83 1.67
CA LYS A 57 11.59 8.15 2.31
C LYS A 57 11.92 8.06 3.79
N ASP A 58 11.25 7.15 4.49
CA ASP A 58 11.41 6.99 5.94
C ASP A 58 12.36 5.83 6.29
N ARG A 59 13.22 5.42 5.37
CA ARG A 59 14.08 4.23 5.54
C ARG A 59 14.93 4.25 6.81
N GLU A 60 15.36 5.41 7.25
CA GLU A 60 16.19 5.52 8.44
C GLU A 60 15.44 5.16 9.71
N HIS A 61 14.13 5.31 9.71
CA HIS A 61 13.27 5.06 10.87
C HIS A 61 12.54 3.72 10.82
N LEU A 62 12.85 2.89 9.82
CA LEU A 62 12.20 1.59 9.68
C LEU A 62 12.56 0.67 10.84
N GLN A 63 11.51 0.09 11.45
CA GLN A 63 11.65 -0.92 12.50
C GLN A 63 10.86 -2.15 12.09
N ILE A 64 11.56 -3.14 11.57
CA ILE A 64 10.96 -4.39 11.12
C ILE A 64 11.54 -5.52 11.95
N PHE A 65 10.71 -6.12 12.80
CA PHE A 65 11.14 -7.10 13.78
C PHE A 65 10.94 -8.55 13.31
N GLN A 66 10.08 -8.79 12.33
CA GLN A 66 9.80 -10.14 11.86
C GLN A 66 10.35 -10.37 10.46
N SER A 67 9.60 -10.02 9.43
CA SER A 67 10.05 -10.18 8.06
C SER A 67 9.64 -8.98 7.22
N VAL A 68 10.43 -8.71 6.19
CA VAL A 68 10.12 -7.66 5.22
C VAL A 68 8.79 -7.97 4.54
N LYS A 69 8.59 -9.24 4.16
CA LYS A 69 7.36 -9.68 3.51
C LYS A 69 6.12 -9.38 4.36
N SER A 70 6.15 -9.79 5.63
CA SER A 70 5.02 -9.56 6.53
C SER A 70 4.74 -8.08 6.72
N TYR A 71 5.77 -7.27 6.85
CA TYR A 71 5.65 -5.83 6.98
C TYR A 71 4.96 -5.22 5.76
N LEU A 72 5.43 -5.57 4.56
CA LEU A 72 4.89 -5.03 3.31
C LEU A 72 3.43 -5.43 3.10
N TYR A 73 3.10 -6.70 3.31
CA TYR A 73 1.74 -7.18 3.14
C TYR A 73 0.78 -6.56 4.15
N LYS A 74 1.21 -6.40 5.39
CA LYS A 74 0.38 -5.75 6.41
C LYS A 74 0.10 -4.30 6.05
N ALA A 75 1.13 -3.57 5.60
CA ALA A 75 0.98 -2.17 5.21
C ALA A 75 0.04 -2.01 4.02
N VAL A 76 0.18 -2.86 3.01
CA VAL A 76 -0.72 -2.86 1.85
C VAL A 76 -2.14 -3.21 2.27
N ARG A 77 -2.31 -4.23 3.11
CA ARG A 77 -3.62 -4.63 3.58
C ARG A 77 -4.34 -3.47 4.28
N ASN A 78 -3.63 -2.81 5.19
CA ASN A 78 -4.20 -1.68 5.93
C ASN A 78 -4.61 -0.55 4.98
N ALA A 79 -3.76 -0.20 4.03
CA ALA A 79 -4.05 0.86 3.07
C ALA A 79 -5.22 0.48 2.15
N ALA A 80 -5.28 -0.77 1.70
CA ALA A 80 -6.35 -1.25 0.85
C ALA A 80 -7.70 -1.26 1.58
N LEU A 81 -7.72 -1.65 2.85
CA LEU A 81 -8.93 -1.62 3.66
C LEU A 81 -9.40 -0.18 3.90
N GLN A 82 -8.47 0.74 4.15
CA GLN A 82 -8.81 2.16 4.27
C GLN A 82 -9.41 2.70 2.98
N PHE A 83 -8.85 2.31 1.84
CA PHE A 83 -9.41 2.70 0.55
C PHE A 83 -10.86 2.24 0.41
N CYS A 84 -11.16 0.99 0.80
CA CYS A 84 -12.51 0.46 0.75
C CYS A 84 -13.46 1.23 1.65
N GLU A 85 -13.03 1.57 2.86
CA GLU A 85 -13.84 2.38 3.79
C GLU A 85 -14.15 3.75 3.22
N HIS A 86 -13.14 4.44 2.67
CA HIS A 86 -13.31 5.75 2.08
C HIS A 86 -14.26 5.71 0.88
N LYS A 87 -14.15 4.69 0.05
CA LYS A 87 -15.02 4.51 -1.09
C LYS A 87 -16.46 4.31 -0.66
N GLU A 88 -16.69 3.49 0.35
CA GLU A 88 -18.02 3.22 0.89
C GLU A 88 -18.66 4.48 1.46
N VAL A 89 -17.90 5.27 2.22
CA VAL A 89 -18.38 6.53 2.78
C VAL A 89 -18.75 7.51 1.67
N LYS A 90 -17.92 7.62 0.64
CA LYS A 90 -18.22 8.50 -0.50
C LYS A 90 -19.48 8.08 -1.22
N GLU A 91 -19.70 6.80 -1.41
CA GLU A 91 -20.91 6.30 -2.08
C GLU A 91 -22.17 6.59 -1.27
N ARG A 92 -22.11 6.39 0.05
CA ARG A 92 -23.23 6.73 0.94
C ARG A 92 -23.55 8.21 0.90
N TYR A 93 -22.53 9.06 0.95
CA TYR A 93 -22.72 10.51 0.90
C TYR A 93 -23.35 10.92 -0.43
N ARG A 94 -22.90 10.34 -1.52
CA ARG A 94 -23.40 10.60 -2.85
C ARG A 94 -24.89 10.23 -2.95
N GLU A 95 -25.28 9.08 -2.45
CA GLU A 95 -26.68 8.63 -2.43
C GLU A 95 -27.53 9.59 -1.61
N TYR A 96 -27.04 10.00 -0.44
CA TYR A 96 -27.71 10.93 0.42
C TYR A 96 -27.98 12.27 -0.28
N VAL A 97 -26.99 12.81 -0.96
CA VAL A 97 -27.10 14.06 -1.71
C VAL A 97 -28.11 13.92 -2.85
N LEU A 98 -28.12 12.79 -3.55
CA LEU A 98 -29.08 12.54 -4.62
C LEU A 98 -30.51 12.46 -4.09
N GLU A 99 -30.74 11.84 -2.96
CA GLU A 99 -32.05 11.75 -2.33
C GLU A 99 -32.57 13.14 -1.91
N ILE A 100 -31.69 13.97 -1.32
CA ILE A 100 -32.06 15.35 -0.98
C ILE A 100 -32.45 16.11 -2.22
N GLY A 101 -31.69 15.97 -3.31
CA GLY A 101 -32.03 16.62 -4.58
C GLY A 101 -33.40 16.19 -5.14
N ARG A 102 -33.72 14.91 -4.98
CA ARG A 102 -35.03 14.40 -5.43
C ARG A 102 -36.17 14.92 -4.58
N ALA A 103 -35.93 15.11 -3.29
CA ALA A 103 -36.96 15.60 -2.37
C ALA A 103 -37.33 17.04 -2.60
N HIS A 104 -36.51 17.80 -3.31
CA HIS A 104 -36.74 19.22 -3.61
C HIS A 104 -37.36 19.50 -5.00
N VAL A 105 -37.70 18.46 -5.71
CA VAL A 105 -38.30 18.61 -7.06
C VAL A 105 -39.82 18.85 -6.98
#